data_3eb5a562625a352e20e8bcef810ba2eb
#
_entry.id   3eb5a562625a352e20e8bcef810ba2eb
#
_cell.length_a   1.000
_cell.length_b   1.000
_cell.length_c   1.000
_cell.angle_alpha   90.00
_cell.angle_beta   90.00
_cell.angle_gamma   90.00
#
_symmetry.space_group_name_H-M   'P 1'
#
loop_
_entity.id
_entity.type
_entity.pdbx_description
1 polymer ?
#
loop_
_entity_poly.entity_id
_entity_poly.type
_entity_poly.pdbx_seq_one_letter_code
_entity_poly.pdbx_strand_id
1 'polypeptide(L)'
;IRYAGPSVDFHHDGTDVEVYDAEGKFVMPGMTESHVHLSYNNAHPQQLNNQPLPLAMLDAVENARVLLGSGFTSAISFGSAQGLDVPLRDAINEGRVCGPRLAASDRDLGSTGSNADGTFGGDESKKIIADGPWAIRKAVRSLAKKRCDIVKIFLDGEALNEYAPPGVLTYSDEEVDAAVSEAHIRGMRVVCHSRSAAAVKQAVRFGVDIIGHANYLDE
;
A
#
# COMPACT_ATOMS: atom_id res chain seq x y z
N ILE A 1 3.90 -17.56 19.16
CA ILE A 1 4.86 -17.81 20.27
C ILE A 1 4.13 -18.64 21.32
N ARG A 2 4.62 -19.83 21.66
CA ARG A 2 4.04 -20.68 22.71
C ARG A 2 4.70 -20.45 24.07
N TYR A 3 5.98 -20.08 24.09
CA TYR A 3 6.74 -19.80 25.29
C TYR A 3 7.78 -18.69 25.02
N ALA A 4 8.00 -17.84 26.00
CA ALA A 4 9.08 -16.87 26.05
C ALA A 4 9.55 -16.75 27.49
N GLY A 5 10.76 -17.24 27.81
CA GLY A 5 11.31 -17.27 29.15
C GLY A 5 12.64 -18.04 29.20
N PRO A 6 13.17 -18.30 30.40
CA PRO A 6 14.41 -19.04 30.55
C PRO A 6 14.36 -20.42 29.88
N SER A 7 15.41 -20.81 29.20
CA SER A 7 15.48 -22.10 28.49
C SER A 7 15.36 -23.32 29.41
N VAL A 8 15.74 -23.16 30.68
CA VAL A 8 15.63 -24.22 31.70
C VAL A 8 14.18 -24.60 32.04
N ASP A 9 13.26 -23.68 31.79
CA ASP A 9 11.82 -23.89 32.05
C ASP A 9 11.07 -24.35 30.79
N PHE A 10 11.77 -24.44 29.65
CA PHE A 10 11.17 -24.87 28.40
C PHE A 10 11.28 -26.38 28.21
N HIS A 11 10.14 -27.05 28.23
CA HIS A 11 10.02 -28.48 27.98
C HIS A 11 9.30 -28.70 26.65
N HIS A 12 9.88 -29.52 25.79
CA HIS A 12 9.24 -30.01 24.57
C HIS A 12 9.30 -31.53 24.55
N ASP A 13 8.25 -32.12 24.10
CA ASP A 13 8.07 -33.58 23.98
C ASP A 13 8.26 -34.11 22.55
N GLY A 14 8.60 -33.19 21.62
CA GLY A 14 8.80 -33.48 20.20
C GLY A 14 10.26 -33.80 19.87
N THR A 15 10.46 -34.82 19.03
CA THR A 15 11.76 -35.17 18.45
C THR A 15 12.11 -34.30 17.22
N ASP A 16 11.17 -33.50 16.73
CA ASP A 16 11.26 -32.72 15.48
C ASP A 16 11.32 -31.21 15.80
N VAL A 17 12.34 -30.82 16.57
CA VAL A 17 12.59 -29.41 16.98
C VAL A 17 13.88 -28.93 16.38
N GLU A 18 13.79 -27.87 15.60
CA GLU A 18 14.96 -27.16 15.10
C GLU A 18 15.35 -26.07 16.10
N VAL A 19 16.60 -26.08 16.55
CA VAL A 19 17.13 -25.12 17.52
C VAL A 19 18.04 -24.13 16.82
N TYR A 20 17.72 -22.85 16.95
CA TYR A 20 18.57 -21.76 16.48
C TYR A 20 19.21 -21.06 17.67
N ASP A 21 20.53 -21.13 17.78
CA ASP A 21 21.28 -20.34 18.75
C ASP A 21 21.45 -18.92 18.21
N ALA A 22 20.88 -17.94 18.91
CA ALA A 22 21.01 -16.54 18.55
C ALA A 22 22.35 -15.91 18.96
N GLU A 23 23.25 -16.68 19.62
CA GLU A 23 24.61 -16.23 20.01
C GLU A 23 24.62 -14.88 20.75
N GLY A 24 23.68 -14.64 21.64
CA GLY A 24 23.53 -13.38 22.38
C GLY A 24 22.87 -12.23 21.60
N LYS A 25 22.40 -12.47 20.37
CA LYS A 25 21.65 -11.49 19.59
C LYS A 25 20.20 -11.37 20.12
N PHE A 26 19.59 -10.23 19.83
CA PHE A 26 18.16 -10.04 20.14
C PHE A 26 17.29 -10.67 19.05
N VAL A 27 16.25 -11.37 19.49
CA VAL A 27 15.19 -11.88 18.60
C VAL A 27 13.97 -10.95 18.73
N MET A 28 13.47 -10.49 17.60
CA MET A 28 12.29 -9.62 17.53
C MET A 28 11.31 -10.13 16.46
N PRO A 29 10.04 -9.76 16.53
CA PRO A 29 9.12 -9.99 15.42
C PRO A 29 9.63 -9.34 14.15
N GLY A 30 9.33 -9.95 12.98
CA GLY A 30 9.60 -9.30 11.70
C GLY A 30 8.88 -7.96 11.58
N MET A 31 9.54 -6.98 11.00
CA MET A 31 8.98 -5.64 10.82
C MET A 31 7.87 -5.62 9.77
N THR A 32 7.01 -4.62 9.85
CA THR A 32 6.02 -4.31 8.82
C THR A 32 6.37 -2.97 8.18
N GLU A 33 6.57 -2.97 6.86
CA GLU A 33 6.63 -1.72 6.10
C GLU A 33 5.19 -1.26 5.83
N SER A 34 4.81 -0.18 6.47
CA SER A 34 3.43 0.30 6.46
C SER A 34 3.07 1.18 5.26
N HIS A 35 4.05 1.56 4.43
CA HIS A 35 3.84 2.41 3.25
C HIS A 35 4.87 2.09 2.17
N VAL A 36 4.58 1.12 1.31
CA VAL A 36 5.53 0.68 0.28
C VAL A 36 4.97 0.82 -1.14
N HIS A 37 5.88 1.07 -2.08
CA HIS A 37 5.64 1.02 -3.52
C HIS A 37 6.67 0.08 -4.15
N LEU A 38 6.41 -1.24 -4.11
CA LEU A 38 7.37 -2.24 -4.60
C LEU A 38 7.67 -2.14 -6.10
N SER A 39 6.77 -1.54 -6.87
CA SER A 39 6.97 -1.28 -8.31
C SER A 39 7.80 -0.03 -8.61
N TYR A 40 8.22 0.74 -7.59
CA TYR A 40 9.01 1.93 -7.79
C TYR A 40 10.51 1.60 -7.76
N ASN A 41 11.26 2.34 -8.56
CA ASN A 41 12.73 2.32 -8.59
C ASN A 41 13.25 3.78 -8.56
N ASN A 42 14.51 4.00 -8.90
CA ASN A 42 15.13 5.32 -8.91
C ASN A 42 14.74 6.19 -10.13
N ALA A 43 13.83 5.73 -10.99
CA ALA A 43 13.37 6.51 -12.13
C ALA A 43 12.40 7.61 -11.70
N HIS A 44 12.29 8.66 -12.52
CA HIS A 44 11.29 9.71 -12.30
C HIS A 44 9.88 9.10 -12.36
N PRO A 45 8.92 9.52 -11.50
CA PRO A 45 7.57 8.94 -11.45
C PRO A 45 6.87 8.78 -12.79
N GLN A 46 7.02 9.77 -13.70
CA GLN A 46 6.45 9.69 -15.05
C GLN A 46 7.01 8.52 -15.89
N GLN A 47 8.21 8.03 -15.59
CA GLN A 47 8.83 6.91 -16.32
C GLN A 47 8.35 5.56 -15.81
N LEU A 48 7.90 5.46 -14.56
CA LEU A 48 7.47 4.21 -13.94
C LEU A 48 6.28 3.57 -14.68
N ASN A 49 5.29 4.36 -15.08
CA ASN A 49 4.15 3.88 -15.85
C ASN A 49 4.47 3.56 -17.32
N ASN A 50 5.61 4.03 -17.83
CA ASN A 50 6.04 3.81 -19.22
C ASN A 50 7.08 2.69 -19.35
N GLN A 51 7.57 2.14 -18.23
CA GLN A 51 8.47 1.00 -18.26
C GLN A 51 7.75 -0.23 -18.86
N PRO A 52 8.42 -1.04 -19.70
CA PRO A 52 7.86 -2.30 -20.16
C PRO A 52 7.44 -3.21 -19.00
N LEU A 53 6.21 -3.71 -19.02
CA LEU A 53 5.62 -4.48 -17.92
C LEU A 53 6.49 -5.64 -17.41
N PRO A 54 7.16 -6.44 -18.28
CA PRO A 54 8.04 -7.50 -17.80
C PRO A 54 9.23 -6.98 -16.97
N LEU A 55 9.83 -5.85 -17.36
CA LEU A 55 10.94 -5.24 -16.61
C LEU A 55 10.46 -4.64 -15.29
N ALA A 56 9.32 -3.96 -15.30
CA ALA A 56 8.72 -3.41 -14.08
C ALA A 56 8.38 -4.52 -13.06
N MET A 57 7.95 -5.69 -13.53
CA MET A 57 7.71 -6.84 -12.66
C MET A 57 9.01 -7.39 -12.07
N LEU A 58 10.11 -7.45 -12.85
CA LEU A 58 11.41 -7.90 -12.33
C LEU A 58 11.94 -6.95 -11.25
N ASP A 59 11.79 -5.63 -11.44
CA ASP A 59 12.13 -4.64 -10.42
C ASP A 59 11.30 -4.84 -9.15
N ALA A 60 9.99 -5.08 -9.28
CA ALA A 60 9.09 -5.30 -8.15
C ALA A 60 9.45 -6.58 -7.36
N VAL A 61 9.84 -7.65 -8.05
CA VAL A 61 10.33 -8.90 -7.42
C VAL A 61 11.64 -8.66 -6.66
N GLU A 62 12.58 -7.93 -7.25
CA GLU A 62 13.84 -7.61 -6.57
C GLU A 62 13.62 -6.72 -5.36
N ASN A 63 12.76 -5.70 -5.47
CA ASN A 63 12.39 -4.84 -4.33
C ASN A 63 11.74 -5.64 -3.19
N ALA A 64 10.87 -6.59 -3.51
CA ALA A 64 10.27 -7.48 -2.50
C ALA A 64 11.33 -8.34 -1.80
N ARG A 65 12.30 -8.87 -2.54
CA ARG A 65 13.42 -9.64 -2.00
C ARG A 65 14.31 -8.80 -1.08
N VAL A 66 14.64 -7.56 -1.50
CA VAL A 66 15.44 -6.62 -0.70
C VAL A 66 14.72 -6.26 0.58
N LEU A 67 13.41 -5.96 0.50
CA LEU A 67 12.59 -5.60 1.66
C LEU A 67 12.55 -6.76 2.68
N LEU A 68 12.31 -7.98 2.23
CA LEU A 68 12.33 -9.16 3.10
C LEU A 68 13.72 -9.38 3.71
N GLY A 69 14.79 -9.26 2.91
CA GLY A 69 16.18 -9.37 3.38
C GLY A 69 16.59 -8.31 4.40
N SER A 70 15.88 -7.18 4.42
CA SER A 70 16.07 -6.10 5.40
C SER A 70 15.28 -6.33 6.71
N GLY A 71 14.58 -7.47 6.84
CA GLY A 71 13.85 -7.84 8.06
C GLY A 71 12.36 -7.46 8.06
N PHE A 72 11.85 -6.91 6.97
CA PHE A 72 10.41 -6.63 6.83
C PHE A 72 9.68 -7.88 6.33
N THR A 73 8.96 -8.54 7.21
CA THR A 73 8.21 -9.77 6.90
C THR A 73 6.77 -9.51 6.42
N SER A 74 6.33 -8.26 6.50
CA SER A 74 5.03 -7.80 6.01
C SER A 74 5.15 -6.43 5.37
N ALA A 75 4.28 -6.13 4.41
CA ALA A 75 4.24 -4.83 3.73
C ALA A 75 2.81 -4.45 3.32
N ILE A 76 2.53 -3.15 3.33
CA ILE A 76 1.26 -2.57 2.88
C ILE A 76 1.53 -1.70 1.66
N SER A 77 1.00 -2.10 0.50
CA SER A 77 1.13 -1.33 -0.73
C SER A 77 0.27 -0.07 -0.68
N PHE A 78 0.89 1.07 -0.91
CA PHE A 78 0.21 2.36 -1.04
C PHE A 78 0.06 2.78 -2.50
N GLY A 79 -0.13 1.83 -3.38
CA GLY A 79 -0.26 2.00 -4.80
C GLY A 79 0.91 1.36 -5.57
N SER A 80 0.62 0.90 -6.76
CA SER A 80 1.58 0.22 -7.60
C SER A 80 1.52 0.74 -9.04
N ALA A 81 2.67 1.14 -9.58
CA ALA A 81 2.74 1.42 -10.99
C ALA A 81 2.23 0.20 -11.77
N GLN A 82 1.34 0.43 -12.72
CA GLN A 82 0.74 -0.59 -13.58
C GLN A 82 -0.03 -1.71 -12.83
N GLY A 83 -0.29 -1.58 -11.51
CA GLY A 83 -1.02 -2.58 -10.72
C GLY A 83 -0.26 -3.89 -10.49
N LEU A 84 1.07 -3.82 -10.35
CA LEU A 84 1.95 -4.99 -10.25
C LEU A 84 1.91 -5.70 -8.90
N ASP A 85 1.45 -5.04 -7.86
CA ASP A 85 1.45 -5.58 -6.48
C ASP A 85 0.48 -6.75 -6.27
N VAL A 86 -0.65 -6.77 -6.97
CA VAL A 86 -1.61 -7.88 -6.90
C VAL A 86 -1.01 -9.19 -7.44
N PRO A 87 -0.49 -9.26 -8.67
CA PRO A 87 0.17 -10.48 -9.15
C PRO A 87 1.46 -10.80 -8.40
N LEU A 88 2.19 -9.80 -7.88
CA LEU A 88 3.36 -10.03 -7.03
C LEU A 88 2.97 -10.71 -5.71
N ARG A 89 1.94 -10.20 -5.02
CA ARG A 89 1.39 -10.82 -3.80
C ARG A 89 0.98 -12.27 -4.05
N ASP A 90 0.26 -12.52 -5.15
CA ASP A 90 -0.19 -13.87 -5.49
C ASP A 90 1.01 -14.80 -5.72
N ALA A 91 2.05 -14.33 -6.43
CA ALA A 91 3.27 -15.10 -6.66
C ALA A 91 4.06 -15.37 -5.36
N ILE A 92 4.10 -14.42 -4.42
CA ILE A 92 4.69 -14.62 -3.09
C ILE A 92 3.89 -15.67 -2.31
N ASN A 93 2.56 -15.57 -2.27
CA ASN A 93 1.70 -16.50 -1.56
C ASN A 93 1.76 -17.94 -2.12
N GLU A 94 2.01 -18.07 -3.41
CA GLU A 94 2.21 -19.36 -4.09
C GLU A 94 3.66 -19.89 -3.94
N GLY A 95 4.55 -19.16 -3.28
CA GLY A 95 5.96 -19.55 -3.10
C GLY A 95 6.81 -19.48 -4.37
N ARG A 96 6.34 -18.82 -5.43
CA ARG A 96 7.08 -18.65 -6.68
C ARG A 96 8.22 -17.65 -6.56
N VAL A 97 8.05 -16.62 -5.73
CA VAL A 97 9.06 -15.61 -5.44
C VAL A 97 9.16 -15.35 -3.95
N CYS A 98 10.35 -14.97 -3.49
CA CYS A 98 10.57 -14.56 -2.10
C CYS A 98 10.16 -13.11 -1.91
N GLY A 99 9.39 -12.84 -0.85
CA GLY A 99 8.95 -11.50 -0.48
C GLY A 99 8.18 -11.48 0.83
N PRO A 100 7.87 -10.30 1.37
CA PRO A 100 7.06 -10.16 2.57
C PRO A 100 5.59 -10.54 2.30
N ARG A 101 4.82 -10.80 3.34
CA ARG A 101 3.35 -10.85 3.23
C ARG A 101 2.87 -9.48 2.79
N LEU A 102 2.29 -9.38 1.60
CA LEU A 102 1.92 -8.12 0.97
C LEU A 102 0.40 -7.93 0.99
N ALA A 103 -0.06 -6.79 1.50
CA ALA A 103 -1.41 -6.31 1.25
C ALA A 103 -1.38 -5.44 -0.01
N ALA A 104 -2.11 -5.84 -1.06
CA ALA A 104 -2.04 -5.24 -2.38
C ALA A 104 -3.21 -4.30 -2.66
N SER A 105 -2.93 -3.19 -3.34
CA SER A 105 -3.91 -2.12 -3.65
C SER A 105 -4.22 -1.96 -5.14
N ASP A 106 -3.43 -2.56 -6.04
CA ASP A 106 -3.41 -2.23 -7.48
C ASP A 106 -2.91 -0.78 -7.68
N ARG A 107 -3.58 0.00 -8.48
CA ARG A 107 -3.26 1.41 -8.76
C ARG A 107 -3.98 2.34 -7.78
N ASP A 108 -3.42 3.53 -7.66
CA ASP A 108 -4.03 4.59 -6.88
C ASP A 108 -5.37 5.02 -7.49
N LEU A 109 -6.37 5.20 -6.65
CA LEU A 109 -7.64 5.83 -7.00
C LEU A 109 -7.54 7.33 -6.71
N GLY A 110 -7.74 8.15 -7.72
CA GLY A 110 -7.71 9.61 -7.62
C GLY A 110 -8.88 10.28 -8.32
N SER A 111 -9.03 11.57 -8.04
CA SER A 111 -9.91 12.48 -8.81
C SER A 111 -9.16 13.11 -9.97
N THR A 112 -9.88 13.76 -10.89
CA THR A 112 -9.29 14.60 -11.91
C THR A 112 -8.40 15.67 -11.28
N GLY A 113 -7.17 15.80 -11.76
CA GLY A 113 -6.16 16.72 -11.25
C GLY A 113 -5.46 16.29 -9.96
N SER A 114 -5.83 15.14 -9.35
CA SER A 114 -5.11 14.60 -8.19
C SER A 114 -3.74 14.02 -8.58
N ASN A 115 -2.98 13.55 -7.58
CA ASN A 115 -1.69 12.90 -7.83
C ASN A 115 -1.79 11.68 -8.75
N ALA A 116 -2.86 10.90 -8.64
CA ALA A 116 -3.09 9.76 -9.52
C ALA A 116 -3.25 10.18 -10.99
N ASP A 117 -3.72 11.40 -11.24
CA ASP A 117 -3.90 11.96 -12.57
C ASP A 117 -2.66 12.71 -13.07
N GLY A 118 -2.12 13.62 -12.27
CA GLY A 118 -1.08 14.55 -12.68
C GLY A 118 0.35 14.01 -12.57
N THR A 119 0.70 13.41 -11.43
CA THR A 119 2.10 13.08 -11.10
C THR A 119 2.70 12.01 -12.01
N PHE A 120 1.92 11.02 -12.39
CA PHE A 120 2.42 9.88 -13.15
C PHE A 120 2.28 10.04 -14.67
N GLY A 121 1.68 11.11 -15.16
CA GLY A 121 1.55 11.41 -16.60
C GLY A 121 1.09 10.22 -17.48
N GLY A 122 1.04 10.41 -18.77
CA GLY A 122 0.94 9.31 -19.73
C GLY A 122 -0.45 8.71 -19.94
N ASP A 123 -0.49 7.44 -20.24
CA ASP A 123 -1.66 6.71 -20.73
C ASP A 123 -2.79 6.64 -19.69
N GLU A 124 -3.93 7.26 -20.00
CA GLU A 124 -5.14 7.28 -19.18
C GLU A 124 -5.63 5.86 -18.79
N SER A 125 -5.37 4.87 -19.64
CA SER A 125 -5.73 3.48 -19.35
C SER A 125 -4.98 2.88 -18.16
N LYS A 126 -3.89 3.52 -17.75
CA LYS A 126 -3.04 3.10 -16.63
C LYS A 126 -3.41 3.77 -15.31
N LYS A 127 -4.39 4.69 -15.31
CA LYS A 127 -4.87 5.42 -14.14
C LYS A 127 -6.22 4.88 -13.66
N ILE A 128 -6.59 5.16 -12.42
CA ILE A 128 -7.96 4.99 -11.91
C ILE A 128 -8.44 6.35 -11.45
N ILE A 129 -9.07 7.08 -12.36
CA ILE A 129 -9.63 8.41 -12.08
C ILE A 129 -11.13 8.28 -11.97
N ALA A 130 -11.68 8.79 -10.87
CA ALA A 130 -13.11 8.73 -10.60
C ALA A 130 -13.56 9.98 -9.85
N ASP A 131 -14.48 10.70 -10.46
CA ASP A 131 -15.13 11.88 -9.90
C ASP A 131 -16.57 11.56 -9.56
N GLY A 132 -16.99 11.99 -8.39
CA GLY A 132 -18.32 11.76 -7.84
C GLY A 132 -18.50 10.38 -7.20
N PRO A 133 -19.42 10.28 -6.22
CA PRO A 133 -19.60 9.08 -5.40
C PRO A 133 -19.87 7.81 -6.19
N TRP A 134 -20.62 7.88 -7.28
CA TRP A 134 -20.97 6.69 -8.08
C TRP A 134 -19.79 6.15 -8.89
N ALA A 135 -18.96 7.03 -9.44
CA ALA A 135 -17.74 6.61 -10.14
C ALA A 135 -16.75 5.97 -9.17
N ILE A 136 -16.60 6.54 -7.99
CA ILE A 136 -15.73 6.00 -6.92
C ILE A 136 -16.20 4.62 -6.47
N ARG A 137 -17.52 4.43 -6.19
CA ARG A 137 -18.08 3.11 -5.85
C ARG A 137 -17.82 2.09 -6.96
N LYS A 138 -17.94 2.47 -8.23
CA LYS A 138 -17.60 1.61 -9.37
C LYS A 138 -16.12 1.25 -9.38
N ALA A 139 -15.23 2.20 -9.14
CA ALA A 139 -13.79 1.96 -9.08
C ALA A 139 -13.43 1.00 -7.94
N VAL A 140 -13.94 1.20 -6.73
CA VAL A 140 -13.75 0.31 -5.58
C VAL A 140 -14.23 -1.12 -5.89
N ARG A 141 -15.41 -1.27 -6.55
CA ARG A 141 -15.90 -2.58 -7.00
C ARG A 141 -14.95 -3.25 -7.99
N SER A 142 -14.33 -2.47 -8.86
CA SER A 142 -13.35 -2.97 -9.82
C SER A 142 -12.07 -3.45 -9.13
N LEU A 143 -11.59 -2.73 -8.09
CA LEU A 143 -10.46 -3.17 -7.26
C LEU A 143 -10.79 -4.46 -6.49
N ALA A 144 -11.98 -4.55 -5.90
CA ALA A 144 -12.45 -5.78 -5.25
C ALA A 144 -12.51 -6.97 -6.23
N LYS A 145 -13.00 -6.76 -7.46
CA LYS A 145 -12.98 -7.79 -8.51
C LYS A 145 -11.57 -8.28 -8.85
N LYS A 146 -10.57 -7.40 -8.75
CA LYS A 146 -9.14 -7.75 -8.92
C LYS A 146 -8.54 -8.42 -7.69
N ARG A 147 -9.32 -8.61 -6.62
CA ARG A 147 -8.87 -9.18 -5.34
C ARG A 147 -7.83 -8.32 -4.62
N CYS A 148 -7.95 -6.99 -4.71
CA CYS A 148 -7.17 -6.10 -3.88
C CYS A 148 -7.54 -6.28 -2.41
N ASP A 149 -6.55 -6.16 -1.52
CA ASP A 149 -6.74 -6.22 -0.06
C ASP A 149 -7.14 -4.85 0.49
N ILE A 150 -6.68 -3.81 -0.16
CA ILE A 150 -6.86 -2.42 0.24
C ILE A 150 -7.18 -1.52 -0.96
N VAL A 151 -7.76 -0.36 -0.67
CA VAL A 151 -7.99 0.74 -1.62
C VAL A 151 -7.09 1.90 -1.22
N LYS A 152 -6.23 2.37 -2.15
CA LYS A 152 -5.42 3.57 -1.93
C LYS A 152 -6.08 4.77 -2.61
N ILE A 153 -6.28 5.84 -1.83
CA ILE A 153 -6.82 7.13 -2.31
C ILE A 153 -5.87 8.28 -2.00
N PHE A 154 -5.99 9.37 -2.74
CA PHE A 154 -5.36 10.65 -2.43
C PHE A 154 -6.40 11.62 -1.87
N LEU A 155 -6.16 12.20 -0.69
CA LEU A 155 -7.06 13.19 -0.08
C LEU A 155 -6.57 14.62 -0.26
N ASP A 156 -5.26 14.80 -0.45
CA ASP A 156 -4.70 16.10 -0.83
C ASP A 156 -3.53 15.93 -1.81
N GLY A 157 -3.01 17.07 -2.25
CA GLY A 157 -2.00 17.13 -3.28
C GLY A 157 -0.58 16.83 -2.81
N GLU A 158 0.34 16.83 -3.77
CA GLU A 158 1.76 16.55 -3.59
C GLU A 158 2.61 17.64 -4.26
N ALA A 159 3.82 17.85 -3.76
CA ALA A 159 4.75 18.86 -4.27
C ALA A 159 5.12 18.69 -5.77
N LEU A 160 5.01 17.47 -6.29
CA LEU A 160 5.28 17.17 -7.71
C LEU A 160 4.05 17.35 -8.62
N ASN A 161 2.90 17.69 -8.03
CA ASN A 161 1.65 17.87 -8.79
C ASN A 161 1.33 19.38 -8.91
N GLU A 162 1.41 19.92 -10.11
CA GLU A 162 1.12 21.34 -10.38
C GLU A 162 -0.37 21.68 -10.24
N TYR A 163 -1.28 20.72 -10.37
CA TYR A 163 -2.74 20.94 -10.29
C TYR A 163 -3.27 20.89 -8.86
N ALA A 164 -2.62 20.12 -7.99
CA ALA A 164 -2.99 19.98 -6.59
C ALA A 164 -1.72 19.96 -5.71
N PRO A 165 -1.24 21.12 -5.28
CA PRO A 165 -0.15 21.19 -4.30
C PRO A 165 -0.60 20.70 -2.92
N PRO A 166 0.33 20.42 -1.99
CA PRO A 166 0.00 20.00 -0.63
C PRO A 166 -0.99 20.95 0.04
N GLY A 167 -2.03 20.39 0.66
CA GLY A 167 -3.09 21.14 1.33
C GLY A 167 -4.34 21.41 0.48
N VAL A 168 -4.29 21.18 -0.82
CA VAL A 168 -5.48 21.23 -1.67
C VAL A 168 -6.17 19.87 -1.60
N LEU A 169 -7.38 19.82 -1.02
CA LEU A 169 -8.20 18.61 -0.98
C LEU A 169 -8.59 18.19 -2.40
N THR A 170 -8.46 16.91 -2.70
CA THR A 170 -8.73 16.35 -4.03
C THR A 170 -10.06 15.59 -4.09
N TYR A 171 -10.68 15.33 -2.96
CA TYR A 171 -11.99 14.70 -2.86
C TYR A 171 -12.91 15.48 -1.90
N SER A 172 -14.20 15.54 -2.24
CA SER A 172 -15.25 16.03 -1.34
C SER A 172 -15.54 15.00 -0.24
N ASP A 173 -16.26 15.43 0.78
CA ASP A 173 -16.68 14.57 1.89
C ASP A 173 -17.52 13.38 1.40
N GLU A 174 -18.45 13.60 0.47
CA GLU A 174 -19.30 12.54 -0.11
C GLU A 174 -18.49 11.52 -0.92
N GLU A 175 -17.42 11.95 -1.55
CA GLU A 175 -16.53 11.10 -2.32
C GLU A 175 -15.69 10.20 -1.41
N VAL A 176 -15.16 10.76 -0.33
CA VAL A 176 -14.42 9.97 0.68
C VAL A 176 -15.34 8.96 1.35
N ASP A 177 -16.55 9.38 1.77
CA ASP A 177 -17.56 8.45 2.30
C ASP A 177 -17.87 7.32 1.33
N ALA A 178 -18.05 7.63 0.04
CA ALA A 178 -18.30 6.62 -0.98
C ALA A 178 -17.18 5.61 -1.12
N ALA A 179 -15.91 6.06 -1.07
CA ALA A 179 -14.75 5.18 -1.14
C ALA A 179 -14.68 4.25 0.07
N VAL A 180 -14.76 4.81 1.27
CA VAL A 180 -14.62 4.07 2.53
C VAL A 180 -15.78 3.11 2.74
N SER A 181 -17.04 3.59 2.63
CA SER A 181 -18.20 2.74 2.84
C SER A 181 -18.28 1.57 1.84
N GLU A 182 -17.94 1.80 0.56
CA GLU A 182 -17.96 0.76 -0.45
C GLU A 182 -16.84 -0.28 -0.24
N ALA A 183 -15.64 0.17 0.21
CA ALA A 183 -14.52 -0.72 0.54
C ALA A 183 -14.86 -1.60 1.76
N HIS A 184 -15.35 -1.01 2.84
CA HIS A 184 -15.68 -1.71 4.09
C HIS A 184 -16.78 -2.76 3.90
N ILE A 185 -17.83 -2.50 3.10
CA ILE A 185 -18.86 -3.49 2.74
C ILE A 185 -18.22 -4.74 2.10
N ARG A 186 -17.05 -4.59 1.45
CA ARG A 186 -16.33 -5.69 0.80
C ARG A 186 -15.20 -6.27 1.63
N GLY A 187 -15.05 -5.86 2.88
CA GLY A 187 -13.99 -6.30 3.78
C GLY A 187 -12.61 -5.78 3.39
N MET A 188 -12.53 -4.76 2.52
CA MET A 188 -11.28 -4.09 2.18
C MET A 188 -11.02 -2.92 3.12
N ARG A 189 -9.75 -2.62 3.38
CA ARG A 189 -9.33 -1.40 4.08
C ARG A 189 -9.08 -0.26 3.11
N VAL A 190 -9.17 0.96 3.61
CA VAL A 190 -8.81 2.17 2.86
C VAL A 190 -7.56 2.78 3.45
N VAL A 191 -6.59 3.06 2.60
CA VAL A 191 -5.37 3.80 2.97
C VAL A 191 -5.31 5.09 2.15
N CYS A 192 -4.81 6.17 2.73
CA CYS A 192 -4.77 7.43 2.02
C CYS A 192 -3.40 8.11 2.05
N HIS A 193 -3.09 8.85 0.98
CA HIS A 193 -2.14 9.95 1.02
C HIS A 193 -2.85 11.15 1.65
N SER A 194 -2.23 11.75 2.66
CA SER A 194 -2.80 12.86 3.42
C SER A 194 -1.66 13.62 4.10
N ARG A 195 -1.36 14.81 3.63
CA ARG A 195 -0.27 15.61 4.18
C ARG A 195 -0.77 16.70 5.11
N SER A 196 -1.84 17.39 4.73
CA SER A 196 -2.39 18.53 5.47
C SER A 196 -3.29 18.10 6.62
N ALA A 197 -3.41 18.97 7.63
CA ALA A 197 -4.35 18.79 8.73
C ALA A 197 -5.80 18.62 8.23
N ALA A 198 -6.21 19.36 7.20
CA ALA A 198 -7.55 19.24 6.62
C ALA A 198 -7.82 17.84 6.06
N ALA A 199 -6.86 17.30 5.29
CA ALA A 199 -6.96 15.97 4.72
C ALA A 199 -6.93 14.86 5.79
N VAL A 200 -6.09 15.00 6.82
CA VAL A 200 -6.04 14.06 7.95
C VAL A 200 -7.36 14.08 8.72
N LYS A 201 -7.92 15.27 9.02
CA LYS A 201 -9.21 15.40 9.69
C LYS A 201 -10.35 14.79 8.84
N GLN A 202 -10.31 14.95 7.52
CA GLN A 202 -11.25 14.31 6.60
C GLN A 202 -11.10 12.78 6.66
N ALA A 203 -9.88 12.25 6.58
CA ALA A 203 -9.61 10.82 6.69
C ALA A 203 -10.17 10.21 7.99
N VAL A 204 -9.90 10.86 9.12
CA VAL A 204 -10.39 10.41 10.43
C VAL A 204 -11.92 10.44 10.50
N ARG A 205 -12.54 11.52 10.02
CA ARG A 205 -14.00 11.70 10.04
C ARG A 205 -14.73 10.59 9.30
N PHE A 206 -14.20 10.14 8.17
CA PHE A 206 -14.82 9.11 7.33
C PHE A 206 -14.29 7.70 7.59
N GLY A 207 -13.41 7.51 8.57
CA GLY A 207 -12.97 6.18 9.00
C GLY A 207 -11.99 5.52 8.02
N VAL A 208 -11.10 6.29 7.40
CA VAL A 208 -9.95 5.74 6.65
C VAL A 208 -9.09 4.94 7.61
N ASP A 209 -8.71 3.72 7.24
CA ASP A 209 -8.05 2.77 8.14
C ASP A 209 -6.57 3.10 8.40
N ILE A 210 -5.86 3.62 7.38
CA ILE A 210 -4.44 3.98 7.49
C ILE A 210 -4.19 5.32 6.80
N ILE A 211 -3.63 6.26 7.54
CA ILE A 211 -3.30 7.60 7.06
C ILE A 211 -1.81 7.68 6.79
N GLY A 212 -1.44 7.89 5.52
CA GLY A 212 -0.06 8.06 5.11
C GLY A 212 0.41 9.51 5.21
N HIS A 213 1.69 9.69 5.56
CA HIS A 213 2.43 10.96 5.69
C HIS A 213 2.07 11.79 6.92
N ALA A 214 0.89 12.42 6.97
CA ALA A 214 0.43 13.28 8.07
C ALA A 214 1.49 14.32 8.51
N ASN A 215 2.13 15.02 7.55
CA ASN A 215 3.30 15.86 7.80
C ASN A 215 2.96 17.22 8.43
N TYR A 216 1.77 17.78 8.15
CA TYR A 216 1.39 19.14 8.51
C TYR A 216 0.13 19.10 9.38
N LEU A 217 0.28 18.53 10.58
CA LEU A 217 -0.81 18.51 11.57
C LEU A 217 -0.90 19.85 12.30
N ASP A 218 -2.12 20.20 12.71
CA ASP A 218 -2.43 21.29 13.62
C ASP A 218 -2.91 20.75 14.98
N GLU A 219 -3.27 21.66 15.91
CA GLU A 219 -3.84 21.32 17.23
C GLU A 219 -5.25 20.72 17.12
#